data_06e53f058ee85c48529b28bf22720634
#
_entry.id   06e53f058ee85c48529b28bf22720634
#
_cell.length_a   1.000
_cell.length_b   1.000
_cell.length_c   1.000
_cell.angle_alpha   90.00
_cell.angle_beta   90.00
_cell.angle_gamma   90.00
#
_symmetry.space_group_name_H-M   'P 1'
#
loop_
_entity.id
_entity.type
_entity.pdbx_description
1 polymer ?
#
loop_
_entity_poly.entity_id
_entity_poly.type
_entity_poly.pdbx_seq_one_letter_code
_entity_poly.pdbx_strand_id
1 'polypeptide(L)'
;MVGRAVHKALVAEGHEVRILTRNPKKQGEFAWNPAKGSIDPAALLGVDGIIHLAGASVSERWTASHKKAIMASRVQGAETLYRAVAAMDVRPEVVISASAVGIYPNSYDRVYTERDGGAAGFLGDVVRAWEAQADRFEALGLRVAKLRIGIVLGQGGGVLATLLPLFRLGLGSALGSGRHWMPWIHVDDLAQMCVRLAADRNLSGVWNGVGPESATNLEFSRTLATVLQKPFWMPAPPAFALRWVLGEMAQIALMSTHCSAEKWRAIGFSYRYSDLRSALANLV
;
A
#
# COMPACT_ATOMS: atom_id res chain seq x y z
N MET A 1 0.47 10.29 -0.93
CA MET A 1 0.14 9.82 -2.29
C MET A 1 -1.17 9.05 -2.28
N VAL A 2 -1.24 7.82 -1.78
CA VAL A 2 -2.45 6.96 -1.82
C VAL A 2 -3.68 7.64 -1.21
N GLY A 3 -3.60 8.17 0.02
CA GLY A 3 -4.76 8.81 0.67
C GLY A 3 -5.37 9.98 -0.14
N ARG A 4 -4.53 10.73 -0.87
CA ARG A 4 -5.03 11.80 -1.77
C ARG A 4 -5.76 11.24 -2.98
N ALA A 5 -5.29 10.13 -3.55
CA ALA A 5 -5.96 9.48 -4.67
C ALA A 5 -7.30 8.88 -4.24
N VAL A 6 -7.32 8.20 -3.08
CA VAL A 6 -8.56 7.64 -2.50
C VAL A 6 -9.57 8.76 -2.20
N HIS A 7 -9.13 9.86 -1.57
CA HIS A 7 -9.99 11.02 -1.34
C HIS A 7 -10.60 11.55 -2.65
N LYS A 8 -9.76 11.75 -3.68
CA LYS A 8 -10.23 12.23 -5.00
C LYS A 8 -11.24 11.27 -5.62
N ALA A 9 -11.00 9.97 -5.53
CA ALA A 9 -11.88 8.95 -6.09
C ALA A 9 -13.24 8.92 -5.36
N LEU A 10 -13.25 8.97 -4.03
CA LEU A 10 -14.47 9.00 -3.23
C LEU A 10 -15.30 10.26 -3.50
N VAL A 11 -14.67 11.44 -3.56
CA VAL A 11 -15.36 12.69 -3.87
C VAL A 11 -15.96 12.66 -5.29
N ALA A 12 -15.26 12.06 -6.25
CA ALA A 12 -15.76 11.90 -7.61
C ALA A 12 -17.02 11.00 -7.71
N GLU A 13 -17.17 10.05 -6.77
CA GLU A 13 -18.35 9.20 -6.62
C GLU A 13 -19.46 9.85 -5.74
N GLY A 14 -19.26 11.10 -5.32
CA GLY A 14 -20.26 11.86 -4.55
C GLY A 14 -20.22 11.65 -3.03
N HIS A 15 -19.18 10.99 -2.50
CA HIS A 15 -19.03 10.78 -1.06
C HIS A 15 -18.53 12.04 -0.35
N GLU A 16 -19.05 12.30 0.85
CA GLU A 16 -18.41 13.20 1.81
C GLU A 16 -17.22 12.51 2.46
N VAL A 17 -16.06 13.14 2.43
CA VAL A 17 -14.82 12.55 2.96
C VAL A 17 -14.27 13.41 4.10
N ARG A 18 -14.10 12.82 5.27
CA ARG A 18 -13.43 13.39 6.43
C ARG A 18 -12.03 12.85 6.56
N ILE A 19 -11.06 13.71 6.78
CA ILE A 19 -9.65 13.34 6.83
C ILE A 19 -9.13 13.43 8.25
N LEU A 20 -8.64 12.32 8.78
CA LEU A 20 -7.91 12.29 10.05
C LEU A 20 -6.45 12.69 9.83
N THR A 21 -6.01 13.75 10.49
CA THR A 21 -4.63 14.27 10.39
C THR A 21 -4.11 14.76 11.73
N ARG A 22 -2.77 14.74 11.89
CA ARG A 22 -2.12 15.28 13.11
C ARG A 22 -2.18 16.81 13.20
N ASN A 23 -2.33 17.48 12.07
CA ASN A 23 -2.36 18.95 11.97
C ASN A 23 -3.51 19.37 11.03
N PRO A 24 -4.76 19.40 11.51
CA PRO A 24 -5.89 19.86 10.71
C PRO A 24 -5.72 21.34 10.35
N LYS A 25 -5.90 21.67 9.07
CA LYS A 25 -5.76 23.04 8.54
C LYS A 25 -6.91 23.46 7.65
N LYS A 26 -7.76 22.52 7.23
CA LYS A 26 -8.83 22.73 6.27
C LYS A 26 -10.13 22.19 6.81
N GLN A 27 -11.23 22.69 6.28
CA GLN A 27 -12.55 22.12 6.51
C GLN A 27 -12.55 20.64 6.07
N GLY A 28 -13.18 19.78 6.85
CA GLY A 28 -13.18 18.33 6.63
C GLY A 28 -11.94 17.59 7.15
N GLU A 29 -10.96 18.32 7.71
CA GLU A 29 -9.83 17.73 8.43
C GLU A 29 -10.09 17.71 9.94
N PHE A 30 -9.84 16.58 10.59
CA PHE A 30 -10.07 16.36 12.02
C PHE A 30 -8.78 15.89 12.71
N ALA A 31 -8.62 16.32 13.97
CA ALA A 31 -7.44 16.02 14.75
C ALA A 31 -7.36 14.53 15.10
N TRP A 32 -6.19 13.93 14.87
CA TRP A 32 -5.88 12.56 15.22
C TRP A 32 -4.43 12.39 15.61
N ASN A 33 -4.18 11.84 16.80
CA ASN A 33 -2.85 11.55 17.26
C ASN A 33 -2.76 10.12 17.84
N PRO A 34 -2.42 9.11 17.01
CA PRO A 34 -2.30 7.72 17.44
C PRO A 34 -1.31 7.50 18.60
N ALA A 35 -0.21 8.25 18.63
CA ALA A 35 0.79 8.11 19.70
C ALA A 35 0.26 8.56 21.09
N LYS A 36 -0.77 9.41 21.10
CA LYS A 36 -1.47 9.83 22.32
C LYS A 36 -2.80 9.10 22.51
N GLY A 37 -3.19 8.21 21.58
CA GLY A 37 -4.48 7.53 21.58
C GLY A 37 -5.68 8.48 21.45
N SER A 38 -5.50 9.65 20.82
CA SER A 38 -6.55 10.68 20.72
C SER A 38 -7.05 10.83 19.29
N ILE A 39 -8.36 11.02 19.17
CA ILE A 39 -9.09 11.31 17.92
C ILE A 39 -10.22 12.28 18.27
N ASP A 40 -10.49 13.22 17.36
CA ASP A 40 -11.66 14.08 17.45
C ASP A 40 -12.92 13.25 17.21
N PRO A 41 -13.84 13.13 18.20
CA PRO A 41 -15.05 12.32 18.03
C PRO A 41 -15.95 12.78 16.89
N ALA A 42 -15.95 14.09 16.57
CA ALA A 42 -16.74 14.64 15.47
C ALA A 42 -16.36 14.06 14.10
N ALA A 43 -15.14 13.55 13.96
CA ALA A 43 -14.68 12.90 12.74
C ALA A 43 -15.47 11.63 12.40
N LEU A 44 -16.02 10.95 13.41
CA LEU A 44 -16.69 9.64 13.26
C LEU A 44 -18.22 9.72 13.28
N LEU A 45 -18.79 10.87 13.64
CA LEU A 45 -20.25 11.01 13.74
C LEU A 45 -20.93 10.87 12.38
N GLY A 46 -21.78 9.85 12.23
CA GLY A 46 -22.56 9.61 11.01
C GLY A 46 -21.73 9.21 9.80
N VAL A 47 -20.53 8.63 9.99
CA VAL A 47 -19.75 8.05 8.87
C VAL A 47 -20.18 6.62 8.59
N ASP A 48 -20.32 6.26 7.31
CA ASP A 48 -20.71 4.92 6.88
C ASP A 48 -19.52 3.95 6.84
N GLY A 49 -18.30 4.47 6.62
CA GLY A 49 -17.11 3.63 6.49
C GLY A 49 -15.82 4.35 6.85
N ILE A 50 -14.80 3.54 7.18
CA ILE A 50 -13.46 4.00 7.52
C ILE A 50 -12.45 3.37 6.56
N ILE A 51 -11.58 4.19 5.95
CA ILE A 51 -10.45 3.72 5.15
C ILE A 51 -9.15 4.08 5.87
N HIS A 52 -8.53 3.09 6.50
CA HIS A 52 -7.32 3.27 7.31
C HIS A 52 -6.06 3.00 6.50
N LEU A 53 -5.43 4.07 6.02
CA LEU A 53 -4.20 4.03 5.20
C LEU A 53 -2.96 4.55 5.96
N ALA A 54 -3.12 4.93 7.23
CA ALA A 54 -2.06 5.58 7.97
C ALA A 54 -0.96 4.59 8.41
N GLY A 55 0.28 5.01 8.26
CA GLY A 55 1.46 4.28 8.70
C GLY A 55 2.73 5.05 8.39
N ALA A 56 3.77 4.86 9.21
CA ALA A 56 5.09 5.41 8.95
C ALA A 56 5.66 4.81 7.66
N SER A 57 6.45 5.61 6.93
CA SER A 57 7.11 5.19 5.69
C SER A 57 8.02 3.97 5.94
N VAL A 58 7.96 2.99 5.06
CA VAL A 58 8.91 1.86 5.05
C VAL A 58 10.13 2.13 4.16
N SER A 59 10.11 3.25 3.41
CA SER A 59 11.15 3.62 2.45
C SER A 59 12.28 4.45 3.07
N GLU A 60 12.33 4.57 4.38
CA GLU A 60 13.42 5.19 5.12
C GLU A 60 14.35 4.12 5.72
N ARG A 61 15.60 4.48 6.03
CA ARG A 61 16.58 3.52 6.58
C ARG A 61 16.07 2.87 7.88
N TRP A 62 16.12 1.56 7.95
CA TRP A 62 15.60 0.79 9.09
C TRP A 62 16.56 0.79 10.28
N THR A 63 16.56 1.88 11.04
CA THR A 63 17.16 1.91 12.38
C THR A 63 16.23 1.22 13.36
N ALA A 64 16.73 0.84 14.55
CA ALA A 64 15.90 0.25 15.59
C ALA A 64 14.72 1.17 15.99
N SER A 65 14.94 2.49 16.06
CA SER A 65 13.88 3.46 16.33
C SER A 65 12.87 3.55 15.20
N HIS A 66 13.33 3.53 13.93
CA HIS A 66 12.41 3.60 12.79
C HIS A 66 11.59 2.32 12.63
N LYS A 67 12.16 1.13 12.87
CA LYS A 67 11.41 -0.14 12.92
C LYS A 67 10.31 -0.10 14.00
N LYS A 68 10.61 0.44 15.19
CA LYS A 68 9.59 0.67 16.21
C LYS A 68 8.48 1.62 15.74
N ALA A 69 8.84 2.72 15.07
CA ALA A 69 7.87 3.67 14.53
C ALA A 69 6.99 3.05 13.43
N ILE A 70 7.54 2.20 12.55
CA ILE A 70 6.78 1.45 11.54
C ILE A 70 5.74 0.55 12.19
N MET A 71 6.12 -0.23 13.19
CA MET A 71 5.21 -1.11 13.95
C MET A 71 4.16 -0.29 14.71
N ALA A 72 4.61 0.66 15.53
CA ALA A 72 3.76 1.46 16.40
C ALA A 72 2.71 2.25 15.62
N SER A 73 3.09 2.88 14.51
CA SER A 73 2.16 3.69 13.70
C SER A 73 0.96 2.88 13.17
N ARG A 74 1.16 1.59 12.89
CA ARG A 74 0.11 0.69 12.39
C ARG A 74 -0.76 0.16 13.52
N VAL A 75 -0.12 -0.34 14.56
CA VAL A 75 -0.83 -0.91 15.72
C VAL A 75 -1.57 0.17 16.50
N GLN A 76 -0.90 1.26 16.88
CA GLN A 76 -1.51 2.33 17.67
C GLN A 76 -2.55 3.12 16.85
N GLY A 77 -2.33 3.26 15.53
CA GLY A 77 -3.32 3.88 14.64
C GLY A 77 -4.64 3.11 14.64
N ALA A 78 -4.57 1.81 14.38
CA ALA A 78 -5.74 0.95 14.37
C ALA A 78 -6.39 0.83 15.76
N GLU A 79 -5.58 0.73 16.83
CA GLU A 79 -6.07 0.70 18.22
C GLU A 79 -6.84 1.98 18.59
N THR A 80 -6.34 3.16 18.20
CA THR A 80 -7.01 4.44 18.46
C THR A 80 -8.36 4.51 17.76
N LEU A 81 -8.42 4.08 16.49
CA LEU A 81 -9.68 3.99 15.74
C LEU A 81 -10.63 2.97 16.38
N TYR A 82 -10.13 1.79 16.73
CA TYR A 82 -10.94 0.73 17.35
C TYR A 82 -11.61 1.21 18.63
N ARG A 83 -10.87 1.85 19.53
CA ARG A 83 -11.42 2.38 20.79
C ARG A 83 -12.48 3.44 20.55
N ALA A 84 -12.24 4.34 19.61
CA ALA A 84 -13.20 5.37 19.26
C ALA A 84 -14.50 4.77 18.68
N VAL A 85 -14.39 3.81 17.75
CA VAL A 85 -15.55 3.13 17.17
C VAL A 85 -16.28 2.28 18.20
N ALA A 86 -15.56 1.60 19.09
CA ALA A 86 -16.17 0.78 20.15
C ALA A 86 -17.02 1.61 21.11
N ALA A 87 -16.67 2.87 21.33
CA ALA A 87 -17.39 3.81 22.21
C ALA A 87 -18.60 4.48 21.52
N MET A 88 -18.86 4.20 20.24
CA MET A 88 -19.99 4.79 19.51
C MET A 88 -21.28 3.98 19.70
N ASP A 89 -22.40 4.67 19.84
CA ASP A 89 -23.74 4.04 19.81
C ASP A 89 -24.10 3.58 18.40
N VAL A 90 -23.85 4.42 17.38
CA VAL A 90 -24.03 4.10 15.96
C VAL A 90 -22.68 4.00 15.29
N ARG A 91 -22.33 2.81 14.84
CA ARG A 91 -21.02 2.49 14.27
C ARG A 91 -21.05 2.53 12.74
N PRO A 92 -19.87 2.77 12.10
CA PRO A 92 -19.73 2.58 10.66
C PRO A 92 -20.03 1.13 10.24
N GLU A 93 -20.44 0.93 9.00
CA GLU A 93 -20.71 -0.41 8.46
C GLU A 93 -19.44 -1.16 8.05
N VAL A 94 -18.39 -0.42 7.64
CA VAL A 94 -17.19 -1.02 7.06
C VAL A 94 -15.89 -0.35 7.52
N VAL A 95 -14.87 -1.17 7.70
CA VAL A 95 -13.48 -0.74 7.83
C VAL A 95 -12.66 -1.38 6.71
N ILE A 96 -12.02 -0.54 5.88
CA ILE A 96 -11.02 -0.95 4.92
C ILE A 96 -9.66 -0.62 5.52
N SER A 97 -8.89 -1.64 5.84
CA SER A 97 -7.54 -1.47 6.36
C SER A 97 -6.51 -1.73 5.27
N ALA A 98 -5.58 -0.79 5.09
CA ALA A 98 -4.38 -1.12 4.36
C ALA A 98 -3.63 -2.26 5.08
N SER A 99 -2.99 -3.09 4.27
CA SER A 99 -2.05 -4.14 4.62
C SER A 99 -0.94 -4.13 3.56
N ALA A 100 -0.09 -5.14 3.49
CA ALA A 100 0.99 -5.17 2.52
C ALA A 100 1.33 -6.59 2.04
N VAL A 101 1.80 -6.70 0.80
CA VAL A 101 2.33 -7.96 0.23
C VAL A 101 3.55 -8.49 0.98
N GLY A 102 4.13 -7.72 1.90
CA GLY A 102 5.20 -8.16 2.80
C GLY A 102 4.83 -9.30 3.76
N ILE A 103 3.57 -9.73 3.78
CA ILE A 103 3.11 -10.95 4.46
C ILE A 103 3.54 -12.23 3.73
N TYR A 104 3.84 -12.14 2.44
CA TYR A 104 4.22 -13.28 1.63
C TYR A 104 5.72 -13.56 1.72
N PRO A 105 6.15 -14.83 1.81
CA PRO A 105 7.55 -15.19 1.74
C PRO A 105 8.22 -14.77 0.42
N ASN A 106 9.52 -14.58 0.43
CA ASN A 106 10.28 -14.35 -0.79
C ASN A 106 10.29 -15.61 -1.67
N SER A 107 9.81 -15.50 -2.92
CA SER A 107 9.83 -16.61 -3.88
C SER A 107 9.90 -16.09 -5.31
N TYR A 108 10.63 -16.80 -6.17
CA TYR A 108 10.71 -16.52 -7.60
C TYR A 108 9.68 -17.30 -8.41
N ASP A 109 9.16 -18.40 -7.87
CA ASP A 109 8.37 -19.37 -8.62
C ASP A 109 6.90 -19.45 -8.17
N ARG A 110 6.62 -19.01 -6.92
CA ARG A 110 5.27 -19.10 -6.35
C ARG A 110 4.45 -17.86 -6.65
N VAL A 111 3.22 -18.07 -7.12
CA VAL A 111 2.17 -17.04 -7.20
C VAL A 111 1.37 -17.08 -5.90
N TYR A 112 1.32 -15.96 -5.19
CA TYR A 112 0.61 -15.83 -3.92
C TYR A 112 -0.81 -15.33 -4.11
N THR A 113 -1.74 -15.97 -3.44
CA THR A 113 -3.14 -15.60 -3.33
C THR A 113 -3.42 -15.01 -1.94
N GLU A 114 -4.61 -14.51 -1.73
CA GLU A 114 -5.05 -13.97 -0.44
C GLU A 114 -5.11 -15.02 0.69
N ARG A 115 -5.11 -16.31 0.35
CA ARG A 115 -5.06 -17.44 1.30
C ARG A 115 -3.67 -17.70 1.84
N ASP A 116 -2.67 -17.18 1.15
CA ASP A 116 -1.27 -17.33 1.52
C ASP A 116 -0.82 -16.31 2.56
N GLY A 117 0.32 -16.57 3.19
CA GLY A 117 0.93 -15.70 4.19
C GLY A 117 2.18 -16.35 4.77
N GLY A 118 2.56 -15.91 5.98
CA GLY A 118 3.60 -16.59 6.75
C GLY A 118 5.04 -16.14 6.47
N ALA A 119 5.27 -14.98 5.86
CA ALA A 119 6.62 -14.41 5.76
C ALA A 119 7.26 -14.30 7.15
N ALA A 120 8.49 -14.78 7.29
CA ALA A 120 9.29 -14.57 8.48
C ALA A 120 9.96 -13.18 8.50
N GLY A 121 10.35 -12.73 9.69
CA GLY A 121 11.10 -11.49 9.88
C GLY A 121 10.22 -10.24 9.96
N PHE A 122 10.90 -9.10 10.02
CA PHE A 122 10.31 -7.81 10.41
C PHE A 122 9.08 -7.41 9.58
N LEU A 123 9.13 -7.53 8.25
CA LEU A 123 7.99 -7.17 7.39
C LEU A 123 6.78 -8.06 7.66
N GLY A 124 6.99 -9.37 7.74
CA GLY A 124 5.91 -10.32 8.04
C GLY A 124 5.30 -10.06 9.42
N ASP A 125 6.14 -9.76 10.43
CA ASP A 125 5.67 -9.45 11.80
C ASP A 125 4.83 -8.17 11.82
N VAL A 126 5.27 -7.13 11.11
CA VAL A 126 4.53 -5.87 11.00
C VAL A 126 3.16 -6.09 10.36
N VAL A 127 3.11 -6.85 9.26
CA VAL A 127 1.85 -7.05 8.54
C VAL A 127 0.89 -7.92 9.36
N ARG A 128 1.38 -8.99 10.01
CA ARG A 128 0.56 -9.81 10.91
C ARG A 128 -0.05 -8.98 12.06
N ALA A 129 0.78 -8.18 12.72
CA ALA A 129 0.29 -7.31 13.79
C ALA A 129 -0.74 -6.28 13.28
N TRP A 130 -0.54 -5.77 12.07
CA TRP A 130 -1.46 -4.81 11.44
C TRP A 130 -2.79 -5.46 11.08
N GLU A 131 -2.78 -6.62 10.39
CA GLU A 131 -3.99 -7.35 10.04
C GLU A 131 -4.76 -7.80 11.29
N ALA A 132 -4.08 -8.26 12.34
CA ALA A 132 -4.72 -8.61 13.61
C ALA A 132 -5.45 -7.43 14.29
N GLN A 133 -4.94 -6.20 14.14
CA GLN A 133 -5.68 -5.03 14.62
C GLN A 133 -6.93 -4.74 13.79
N ALA A 134 -6.87 -4.96 12.47
CA ALA A 134 -8.02 -4.79 11.60
C ALA A 134 -9.12 -5.84 11.91
N ASP A 135 -8.74 -7.09 12.17
CA ASP A 135 -9.67 -8.17 12.49
C ASP A 135 -10.51 -7.89 13.76
N ARG A 136 -10.00 -7.10 14.70
CA ARG A 136 -10.75 -6.72 15.91
C ARG A 136 -12.06 -5.99 15.63
N PHE A 137 -12.14 -5.26 14.52
CA PHE A 137 -13.37 -4.54 14.16
C PHE A 137 -14.53 -5.48 13.82
N GLU A 138 -14.25 -6.73 13.42
CA GLU A 138 -15.28 -7.76 13.20
C GLU A 138 -16.05 -8.07 14.51
N ALA A 139 -15.38 -8.04 15.66
CA ALA A 139 -16.02 -8.23 16.97
C ALA A 139 -16.98 -7.09 17.35
N LEU A 140 -16.89 -5.94 16.67
CA LEU A 140 -17.83 -4.83 16.81
C LEU A 140 -19.01 -4.92 15.83
N GLY A 141 -19.06 -5.97 15.01
CA GLY A 141 -20.09 -6.18 13.98
C GLY A 141 -19.81 -5.45 12.65
N LEU A 142 -18.62 -4.90 12.46
CA LEU A 142 -18.28 -4.21 11.22
C LEU A 142 -17.78 -5.20 10.16
N ARG A 143 -18.10 -4.91 8.90
CA ARG A 143 -17.47 -5.56 7.76
C ARG A 143 -16.02 -5.09 7.63
N VAL A 144 -15.06 -6.02 7.58
CA VAL A 144 -13.64 -5.70 7.46
C VAL A 144 -13.10 -6.17 6.12
N ALA A 145 -12.39 -5.27 5.41
CA ALA A 145 -11.61 -5.60 4.23
C ALA A 145 -10.16 -5.18 4.43
N LYS A 146 -9.22 -6.12 4.21
CA LYS A 146 -7.78 -5.91 4.35
C LYS A 146 -7.15 -5.90 2.96
N LEU A 147 -6.56 -4.77 2.55
CA LEU A 147 -5.97 -4.61 1.22
C LEU A 147 -4.45 -4.75 1.31
N ARG A 148 -3.90 -5.91 0.90
CA ARG A 148 -2.47 -6.19 0.83
C ARG A 148 -1.86 -5.47 -0.36
N ILE A 149 -1.38 -4.28 -0.11
CA ILE A 149 -0.91 -3.34 -1.13
C ILE A 149 0.48 -3.75 -1.61
N GLY A 150 0.66 -3.81 -2.92
CA GLY A 150 1.93 -3.99 -3.59
C GLY A 150 2.73 -2.70 -3.73
N ILE A 151 3.54 -2.61 -4.78
CA ILE A 151 4.35 -1.43 -5.10
C ILE A 151 3.48 -0.40 -5.80
N VAL A 152 3.10 0.66 -5.10
CA VAL A 152 2.23 1.69 -5.66
C VAL A 152 3.02 2.62 -6.56
N LEU A 153 2.60 2.69 -7.83
CA LEU A 153 3.09 3.64 -8.81
C LEU A 153 2.23 4.90 -8.78
N GLY A 154 2.85 6.06 -8.54
CA GLY A 154 2.15 7.33 -8.49
C GLY A 154 3.12 8.51 -8.54
N GLN A 155 2.62 9.68 -8.94
CA GLN A 155 3.42 10.90 -9.02
C GLN A 155 3.76 11.42 -7.62
N GLY A 156 5.00 11.92 -7.47
CA GLY A 156 5.46 12.60 -6.26
C GLY A 156 5.63 11.72 -5.03
N GLY A 157 5.76 10.38 -5.20
CA GLY A 157 6.00 9.47 -4.08
C GLY A 157 6.31 8.03 -4.50
N GLY A 158 6.51 7.17 -3.50
CA GLY A 158 6.78 5.75 -3.73
C GLY A 158 8.08 5.47 -4.48
N VAL A 159 8.16 4.31 -5.11
CA VAL A 159 9.36 3.85 -5.82
C VAL A 159 9.75 4.78 -6.98
N LEU A 160 8.78 5.37 -7.68
CA LEU A 160 9.06 6.26 -8.82
C LEU A 160 9.80 7.54 -8.38
N ALA A 161 9.46 8.13 -7.24
CA ALA A 161 10.16 9.30 -6.74
C ALA A 161 11.66 9.04 -6.51
N THR A 162 12.02 7.80 -6.16
CA THR A 162 13.42 7.39 -5.94
C THR A 162 14.12 7.05 -7.27
N LEU A 163 13.44 6.40 -8.20
CA LEU A 163 14.06 5.91 -9.43
C LEU A 163 14.15 6.99 -10.53
N LEU A 164 13.11 7.82 -10.69
CA LEU A 164 13.02 8.78 -11.79
C LEU A 164 14.24 9.69 -11.94
N PRO A 165 14.87 10.25 -10.89
CA PRO A 165 16.06 11.09 -11.06
C PRO A 165 17.19 10.37 -11.79
N LEU A 166 17.47 9.11 -11.42
CA LEU A 166 18.53 8.31 -12.04
C LEU A 166 18.17 7.92 -13.49
N PHE A 167 16.93 7.49 -13.70
CA PHE A 167 16.49 7.11 -15.04
C PHE A 167 16.45 8.27 -16.02
N ARG A 168 16.04 9.47 -15.59
CA ARG A 168 16.07 10.69 -16.40
C ARG A 168 17.47 11.09 -16.84
N LEU A 169 18.49 10.79 -16.02
CA LEU A 169 19.91 11.01 -16.35
C LEU A 169 20.48 9.88 -17.23
N GLY A 170 19.72 8.84 -17.59
CA GLY A 170 20.22 7.69 -18.35
C GLY A 170 21.08 6.73 -17.51
N LEU A 171 21.04 6.86 -16.19
CA LEU A 171 21.78 6.03 -15.23
C LEU A 171 20.90 4.95 -14.58
N GLY A 172 19.70 4.73 -15.14
CA GLY A 172 18.79 3.69 -14.66
C GLY A 172 19.31 2.27 -14.93
N SER A 173 19.13 1.38 -13.98
CA SER A 173 19.49 -0.04 -14.09
C SER A 173 18.50 -0.93 -13.36
N ALA A 174 18.53 -2.23 -13.63
CA ALA A 174 17.88 -3.21 -12.77
C ALA A 174 18.62 -3.33 -11.42
N LEU A 175 17.98 -3.93 -10.43
CA LEU A 175 18.56 -4.14 -9.09
C LEU A 175 18.91 -5.63 -8.89
N GLY A 176 20.11 -5.91 -8.38
CA GLY A 176 20.57 -7.28 -8.15
C GLY A 176 20.54 -8.12 -9.43
N SER A 177 19.86 -9.27 -9.40
CA SER A 177 19.67 -10.11 -10.59
C SER A 177 18.61 -9.56 -11.57
N GLY A 178 17.79 -8.61 -11.15
CA GLY A 178 16.64 -8.15 -11.91
C GLY A 178 15.48 -9.14 -12.04
N ARG A 179 15.65 -10.38 -11.54
CA ARG A 179 14.66 -11.47 -11.71
C ARG A 179 13.53 -11.46 -10.70
N HIS A 180 13.64 -10.68 -9.62
CA HIS A 180 12.62 -10.63 -8.59
C HIS A 180 11.34 -9.96 -9.11
N TRP A 181 10.20 -10.53 -8.73
CA TRP A 181 8.88 -10.05 -9.08
C TRP A 181 8.53 -8.79 -8.30
N MET A 182 7.98 -7.81 -8.99
CA MET A 182 7.48 -6.56 -8.45
C MET A 182 5.94 -6.51 -8.62
N PRO A 183 5.17 -6.77 -7.57
CA PRO A 183 3.71 -6.67 -7.62
C PRO A 183 3.30 -5.19 -7.59
N TRP A 184 3.31 -4.55 -8.75
CA TRP A 184 2.99 -3.13 -8.91
C TRP A 184 1.49 -2.89 -9.01
N ILE A 185 1.05 -1.68 -8.73
CA ILE A 185 -0.30 -1.17 -8.99
C ILE A 185 -0.25 0.33 -9.24
N HIS A 186 -1.06 0.83 -10.19
CA HIS A 186 -1.26 2.25 -10.37
C HIS A 186 -2.07 2.84 -9.21
N VAL A 187 -1.72 4.04 -8.77
CA VAL A 187 -2.36 4.68 -7.60
C VAL A 187 -3.85 4.92 -7.79
N ASP A 188 -4.30 5.20 -9.03
CA ASP A 188 -5.72 5.40 -9.32
C ASP A 188 -6.50 4.08 -9.25
N ASP A 189 -5.94 2.96 -9.74
CA ASP A 189 -6.57 1.64 -9.62
C ASP A 189 -6.65 1.21 -8.15
N LEU A 190 -5.61 1.45 -7.37
CA LEU A 190 -5.65 1.20 -5.93
C LEU A 190 -6.74 2.04 -5.24
N ALA A 191 -6.92 3.29 -5.65
CA ALA A 191 -7.97 4.14 -5.13
C ALA A 191 -9.36 3.60 -5.48
N GLN A 192 -9.57 3.14 -6.71
CA GLN A 192 -10.82 2.49 -7.13
C GLN A 192 -11.08 1.17 -6.39
N MET A 193 -10.05 0.40 -6.06
CA MET A 193 -10.20 -0.77 -5.19
C MET A 193 -10.74 -0.38 -3.81
N CYS A 194 -10.24 0.70 -3.22
CA CYS A 194 -10.77 1.20 -1.94
C CYS A 194 -12.23 1.64 -2.05
N VAL A 195 -12.60 2.35 -3.12
CA VAL A 195 -14.00 2.75 -3.39
C VAL A 195 -14.89 1.52 -3.55
N ARG A 196 -14.47 0.54 -4.35
CA ARG A 196 -15.22 -0.70 -4.56
C ARG A 196 -15.44 -1.49 -3.26
N LEU A 197 -14.40 -1.61 -2.43
CA LEU A 197 -14.50 -2.26 -1.12
C LEU A 197 -15.41 -1.50 -0.15
N ALA A 198 -15.47 -0.16 -0.25
CA ALA A 198 -16.38 0.63 0.57
C ALA A 198 -17.84 0.42 0.15
N ALA A 199 -18.12 0.48 -1.15
CA ALA A 199 -19.47 0.47 -1.70
C ALA A 199 -20.14 -0.91 -1.70
N ASP A 200 -19.39 -1.97 -1.99
CA ASP A 200 -19.97 -3.31 -2.16
C ASP A 200 -19.98 -4.09 -0.83
N ARG A 201 -21.18 -4.25 -0.27
CA ARG A 201 -21.41 -4.91 1.02
C ARG A 201 -21.01 -6.39 1.05
N ASN A 202 -20.88 -7.04 -0.11
CA ASN A 202 -20.49 -8.44 -0.21
C ASN A 202 -18.97 -8.65 -0.15
N LEU A 203 -18.17 -7.59 -0.22
CA LEU A 203 -16.72 -7.68 -0.25
C LEU A 203 -16.13 -7.52 1.15
N SER A 204 -15.55 -8.58 1.68
CA SER A 204 -14.87 -8.63 2.98
C SER A 204 -13.60 -9.47 2.93
N GLY A 205 -12.88 -9.54 4.05
CA GLY A 205 -11.68 -10.35 4.21
C GLY A 205 -10.46 -9.76 3.48
N VAL A 206 -9.57 -10.61 3.01
CA VAL A 206 -8.27 -10.21 2.43
C VAL A 206 -8.37 -10.02 0.92
N TRP A 207 -7.68 -8.99 0.40
CA TRP A 207 -7.59 -8.66 -1.02
C TRP A 207 -6.16 -8.25 -1.38
N ASN A 208 -5.63 -8.70 -2.52
CA ASN A 208 -4.36 -8.24 -3.03
C ASN A 208 -4.54 -6.90 -3.76
N GLY A 209 -3.92 -5.84 -3.27
CA GLY A 209 -3.89 -4.53 -3.91
C GLY A 209 -2.76 -4.46 -4.94
N VAL A 210 -2.90 -5.21 -6.04
CA VAL A 210 -1.89 -5.33 -7.11
C VAL A 210 -2.53 -5.17 -8.48
N GLY A 211 -1.72 -4.79 -9.47
CA GLY A 211 -2.14 -4.74 -10.87
C GLY A 211 -2.43 -6.13 -11.46
N PRO A 212 -3.10 -6.19 -12.61
CA PRO A 212 -3.49 -7.46 -13.23
C PRO A 212 -2.30 -8.25 -13.78
N GLU A 213 -1.19 -7.57 -14.04
CA GLU A 213 0.06 -8.15 -14.51
C GLU A 213 1.18 -7.87 -13.51
N SER A 214 1.98 -8.89 -13.23
CA SER A 214 3.23 -8.73 -12.50
C SER A 214 4.39 -8.52 -13.47
N ALA A 215 5.39 -7.76 -13.05
CA ALA A 215 6.61 -7.57 -13.82
C ALA A 215 7.83 -7.96 -12.98
N THR A 216 8.88 -8.47 -13.60
CA THR A 216 10.19 -8.56 -12.95
C THR A 216 10.82 -7.18 -12.83
N ASN A 217 11.78 -7.02 -11.93
CA ASN A 217 12.49 -5.76 -11.78
C ASN A 217 13.22 -5.34 -13.08
N LEU A 218 13.73 -6.30 -13.83
CA LEU A 218 14.37 -6.05 -15.13
C LEU A 218 13.37 -5.51 -16.15
N GLU A 219 12.19 -6.14 -16.25
CA GLU A 219 11.10 -5.68 -17.15
C GLU A 219 10.61 -4.29 -16.74
N PHE A 220 10.38 -4.07 -15.45
CA PHE A 220 10.01 -2.78 -14.92
C PHE A 220 11.03 -1.69 -15.28
N SER A 221 12.31 -1.96 -15.06
CA SER A 221 13.39 -1.00 -15.31
C SER A 221 13.56 -0.70 -16.80
N ARG A 222 13.49 -1.72 -17.66
CA ARG A 222 13.52 -1.53 -19.13
C ARG A 222 12.33 -0.72 -19.62
N THR A 223 11.13 -1.03 -19.14
CA THR A 223 9.90 -0.31 -19.52
C THR A 223 9.98 1.14 -19.08
N LEU A 224 10.46 1.41 -17.85
CA LEU A 224 10.65 2.78 -17.38
C LEU A 224 11.65 3.56 -18.23
N ALA A 225 12.79 2.97 -18.58
CA ALA A 225 13.79 3.59 -19.45
C ALA A 225 13.20 3.87 -20.85
N THR A 226 12.45 2.92 -21.42
CA THR A 226 11.78 3.06 -22.72
C THR A 226 10.76 4.19 -22.70
N VAL A 227 9.90 4.27 -21.69
CA VAL A 227 8.88 5.32 -21.56
C VAL A 227 9.53 6.70 -21.42
N LEU A 228 10.66 6.79 -20.70
CA LEU A 228 11.44 8.02 -20.55
C LEU A 228 12.31 8.35 -21.77
N GLN A 229 12.35 7.47 -22.78
CA GLN A 229 13.24 7.58 -23.95
C GLN A 229 14.72 7.71 -23.55
N LYS A 230 15.13 6.93 -22.55
CA LYS A 230 16.50 6.93 -22.03
C LYS A 230 17.20 5.60 -22.28
N PRO A 231 18.51 5.59 -22.46
CA PRO A 231 19.28 4.36 -22.61
C PRO A 231 19.20 3.49 -21.36
N PHE A 232 19.25 2.17 -21.55
CA PHE A 232 19.28 1.18 -20.48
C PHE A 232 20.52 0.30 -20.65
N TRP A 233 21.67 0.83 -20.25
CA TRP A 233 22.99 0.22 -20.44
C TRP A 233 23.77 0.02 -19.15
N MET A 234 23.36 0.68 -18.07
CA MET A 234 24.05 0.59 -16.80
C MET A 234 23.96 -0.81 -16.23
N PRO A 235 25.10 -1.39 -15.75
CA PRO A 235 25.10 -2.66 -15.08
C PRO A 235 24.27 -2.61 -13.78
N ALA A 236 23.61 -3.70 -13.47
CA ALA A 236 22.83 -3.81 -12.24
C ALA A 236 23.78 -3.81 -11.02
N PRO A 237 23.56 -2.95 -10.02
CA PRO A 237 24.31 -3.02 -8.76
C PRO A 237 24.06 -4.36 -8.10
N PRO A 238 25.10 -5.08 -7.68
CA PRO A 238 24.95 -6.39 -7.06
C PRO A 238 24.26 -6.29 -5.70
N ALA A 239 23.57 -7.36 -5.30
CA ALA A 239 22.77 -7.38 -4.08
C ALA A 239 23.56 -7.02 -2.81
N PHE A 240 24.86 -7.36 -2.74
CA PHE A 240 25.70 -7.02 -1.59
C PHE A 240 25.94 -5.50 -1.49
N ALA A 241 26.12 -4.80 -2.62
CA ALA A 241 26.30 -3.37 -2.64
C ALA A 241 25.00 -2.65 -2.21
N LEU A 242 23.84 -3.14 -2.66
CA LEU A 242 22.55 -2.63 -2.21
C LEU A 242 22.36 -2.83 -0.71
N ARG A 243 22.73 -3.98 -0.15
CA ARG A 243 22.67 -4.23 1.30
C ARG A 243 23.60 -3.32 2.09
N TRP A 244 24.79 -3.03 1.55
CA TRP A 244 25.73 -2.11 2.19
C TRP A 244 25.18 -0.68 2.27
N VAL A 245 24.56 -0.19 1.19
CA VAL A 245 24.00 1.17 1.11
C VAL A 245 22.69 1.30 1.87
N LEU A 246 21.74 0.38 1.64
CA LEU A 246 20.37 0.43 2.16
C LEU A 246 20.19 -0.28 3.52
N GLY A 247 21.19 -1.06 3.95
CA GLY A 247 21.08 -1.87 5.16
C GLY A 247 19.95 -2.89 5.04
N GLU A 248 19.22 -3.13 6.12
CA GLU A 248 18.11 -4.08 6.16
C GLU A 248 16.97 -3.70 5.18
N MET A 249 16.81 -2.42 4.85
CA MET A 249 15.79 -1.95 3.89
C MET A 249 16.00 -2.52 2.47
N ALA A 250 17.22 -2.99 2.14
CA ALA A 250 17.49 -3.70 0.89
C ALA A 250 16.57 -4.91 0.67
N GLN A 251 15.99 -5.47 1.73
CA GLN A 251 14.99 -6.54 1.63
C GLN A 251 13.79 -6.12 0.78
N ILE A 252 13.29 -4.89 0.93
CA ILE A 252 12.17 -4.39 0.11
C ILE A 252 12.55 -4.31 -1.36
N ALA A 253 13.77 -3.85 -1.65
CA ALA A 253 14.24 -3.66 -3.02
C ALA A 253 14.59 -4.97 -3.75
N LEU A 254 14.85 -6.06 -3.00
CA LEU A 254 15.31 -7.35 -3.53
C LEU A 254 14.30 -8.47 -3.32
N MET A 255 13.20 -8.23 -2.59
CA MET A 255 12.17 -9.23 -2.33
C MET A 255 11.42 -9.55 -3.63
N SER A 256 11.29 -10.84 -3.90
CA SER A 256 10.51 -11.37 -5.02
C SER A 256 9.15 -11.83 -4.51
N THR A 257 8.09 -11.18 -4.96
CA THR A 257 6.72 -11.53 -4.59
C THR A 257 5.82 -11.43 -5.81
N HIS A 258 5.35 -12.57 -6.30
CA HIS A 258 4.38 -12.63 -7.38
C HIS A 258 2.98 -12.81 -6.79
N CYS A 259 2.11 -11.80 -6.90
CA CYS A 259 0.78 -11.82 -6.30
C CYS A 259 -0.29 -11.96 -7.38
N SER A 260 -1.28 -12.80 -7.10
CA SER A 260 -2.45 -12.98 -7.96
C SER A 260 -3.43 -11.80 -7.84
N ALA A 261 -3.96 -11.35 -8.97
CA ALA A 261 -5.06 -10.39 -9.06
C ALA A 261 -6.41 -11.08 -9.37
N GLU A 262 -6.46 -12.41 -9.33
CA GLU A 262 -7.59 -13.20 -9.79
C GLU A 262 -8.88 -12.90 -9.01
N LYS A 263 -8.78 -12.65 -7.71
CA LYS A 263 -9.93 -12.29 -6.88
C LYS A 263 -10.64 -11.01 -7.37
N TRP A 264 -9.89 -10.02 -7.87
CA TRP A 264 -10.45 -8.81 -8.47
C TRP A 264 -11.08 -9.09 -9.84
N ARG A 265 -10.43 -9.92 -10.66
CA ARG A 265 -10.99 -10.33 -11.96
C ARG A 265 -12.32 -11.08 -11.80
N ALA A 266 -12.39 -11.97 -10.81
CA ALA A 266 -13.59 -12.78 -10.53
C ALA A 266 -14.83 -11.93 -10.18
N ILE A 267 -14.64 -10.72 -9.63
CA ILE A 267 -15.75 -9.78 -9.36
C ILE A 267 -15.95 -8.73 -10.46
N GLY A 268 -15.28 -8.89 -11.60
CA GLY A 268 -15.39 -7.98 -12.72
C GLY A 268 -14.76 -6.59 -12.49
N PHE A 269 -13.73 -6.48 -11.63
CA PHE A 269 -13.03 -5.22 -11.44
C PHE A 269 -12.26 -4.84 -12.70
N SER A 270 -12.51 -3.64 -13.21
CA SER A 270 -11.86 -3.11 -14.41
C SER A 270 -10.69 -2.22 -14.02
N TYR A 271 -9.48 -2.66 -14.36
CA TYR A 271 -8.27 -1.86 -14.20
C TYR A 271 -8.20 -0.78 -15.29
N ARG A 272 -7.91 0.44 -14.91
CA ARG A 272 -7.64 1.54 -15.84
C ARG A 272 -6.27 1.38 -16.49
N TYR A 273 -5.30 0.85 -15.74
CA TYR A 273 -3.94 0.62 -16.19
C TYR A 273 -3.62 -0.88 -16.08
N SER A 274 -3.98 -1.63 -17.11
CA SER A 274 -3.82 -3.09 -17.13
C SER A 274 -2.41 -3.55 -17.44
N ASP A 275 -1.59 -2.71 -18.08
CA ASP A 275 -0.20 -2.98 -18.44
C ASP A 275 0.77 -1.95 -17.86
N LEU A 276 1.99 -2.38 -17.60
CA LEU A 276 3.02 -1.56 -16.96
C LEU A 276 3.41 -0.33 -17.78
N ARG A 277 3.42 -0.44 -19.11
CA ARG A 277 3.84 0.66 -20.00
C ARG A 277 2.86 1.82 -19.95
N SER A 278 1.57 1.54 -20.04
CA SER A 278 0.51 2.56 -19.92
C SER A 278 0.50 3.21 -18.55
N ALA A 279 0.68 2.40 -17.48
CA ALA A 279 0.79 2.90 -16.10
C ALA A 279 1.97 3.86 -15.94
N LEU A 280 3.15 3.50 -16.41
CA LEU A 280 4.33 4.35 -16.33
C LEU A 280 4.21 5.59 -17.20
N ALA A 281 3.69 5.47 -18.43
CA ALA A 281 3.53 6.60 -19.36
C ALA A 281 2.60 7.69 -18.78
N ASN A 282 1.63 7.33 -17.97
CA ASN A 282 0.76 8.30 -17.28
C ASN A 282 1.47 9.07 -16.16
N LEU A 283 2.55 8.51 -15.60
CA LEU A 283 3.16 9.00 -14.34
C LEU A 283 4.48 9.77 -14.53
N VAL A 284 5.10 9.76 -15.73
CA VAL A 284 6.45 10.30 -15.97
C VAL A 284 6.48 11.46 -16.96
#